data_483ff77b011377dc36ba51f605c3be4e
#
_entry.id   483ff77b011377dc36ba51f605c3be4e
#
_cell.length_a   1.000
_cell.length_b   1.000
_cell.length_c   1.000
_cell.angle_alpha   90.00
_cell.angle_beta   90.00
_cell.angle_gamma   90.00
#
_symmetry.space_group_name_H-M   'P 1'
#
loop_
_entity.id
_entity.type
_entity.pdbx_description
1 polymer ?
#
loop_
_entity_poly.entity_id
_entity_poly.type
_entity_poly.pdbx_seq_one_letter_code
_entity_poly.pdbx_strand_id
1 'polypeptide(L)'
;YKWILNLYWPLYALNIVMLLAVLVFGTKVNGARRWLNLGFTQFQPSDLTKILMILFFAKFLMEREQKIKEPKTIIQAIALILPSLALIYKQPNLSTTICIAALFAVLLYLGGLSYKLIGTVLVITIPTIIILLVVAIQPNQPFLKDYQQERILAWLEPEKYADDESYQQLNLSLIHI
;
A
#
# COMPACT_ATOMS: atom_id res chain seq x y z
N TYR A 1 -0.64 23.41 -11.36
CA TYR A 1 -0.02 22.17 -10.86
C TYR A 1 1.49 22.31 -10.67
N LYS A 2 2.17 23.19 -11.44
CA LYS A 2 3.62 23.42 -11.33
C LYS A 2 4.07 23.83 -9.91
N TRP A 3 3.28 24.63 -9.21
CA TRP A 3 3.55 25.05 -7.83
C TRP A 3 3.56 23.86 -6.86
N ILE A 4 2.60 22.94 -7.01
CA ILE A 4 2.51 21.74 -6.17
C ILE A 4 3.72 20.83 -6.41
N LEU A 5 4.15 20.71 -7.66
CA LEU A 5 5.32 19.91 -8.01
C LEU A 5 6.63 20.49 -7.45
N ASN A 6 6.74 21.80 -7.26
CA ASN A 6 7.91 22.41 -6.63
C ASN A 6 7.98 22.13 -5.12
N LEU A 7 6.83 21.80 -4.50
CA LEU A 7 6.71 21.49 -3.08
C LEU A 7 6.79 19.98 -2.78
N TYR A 8 7.29 19.15 -3.71
CA TYR A 8 7.26 17.70 -3.57
C TYR A 8 8.03 17.18 -2.33
N TRP A 9 9.15 17.80 -1.93
CA TRP A 9 9.86 17.47 -0.70
C TRP A 9 9.08 17.83 0.57
N PRO A 10 8.53 19.05 0.73
CA PRO A 10 7.59 19.36 1.80
C PRO A 10 6.38 18.43 1.87
N LEU A 11 5.81 18.06 0.72
CA LEU A 11 4.68 17.12 0.65
C LEU A 11 5.07 15.72 1.13
N TYR A 12 6.27 15.27 0.78
CA TYR A 12 6.81 14.01 1.29
C TYR A 12 7.02 14.06 2.81
N ALA A 13 7.61 15.13 3.33
CA ALA A 13 7.79 15.32 4.77
C ALA A 13 6.45 15.35 5.51
N LEU A 14 5.47 16.08 4.97
CA LEU A 14 4.09 16.12 5.50
C LEU A 14 3.48 14.71 5.55
N ASN A 15 3.65 13.91 4.50
CA ASN A 15 3.18 12.54 4.45
C ASN A 15 3.77 11.70 5.59
N ILE A 16 5.08 11.75 5.79
CA ILE A 16 5.75 11.00 6.88
C ILE A 16 5.25 11.45 8.25
N VAL A 17 5.13 12.76 8.45
CA VAL A 17 4.62 13.33 9.73
C VAL A 17 3.19 12.87 10.01
N MET A 18 2.30 12.89 9.02
CA MET A 18 0.92 12.42 9.18
C MET A 18 0.85 10.93 9.49
N LEU A 19 1.67 10.10 8.83
CA LEU A 19 1.72 8.67 9.12
C LEU A 19 2.26 8.38 10.52
N LEU A 20 3.23 9.14 10.99
CA LEU A 20 3.71 9.08 12.38
C LEU A 20 2.65 9.53 13.38
N ALA A 21 1.95 10.62 13.07
CA ALA A 21 0.87 11.13 13.93
C ALA A 21 -0.23 10.09 14.17
N VAL A 22 -0.60 9.31 13.16
CA VAL A 22 -1.58 8.21 13.33
C VAL A 22 -1.07 7.12 14.28
N LEU A 23 0.21 6.78 14.23
CA LEU A 23 0.77 5.77 15.14
C LEU A 23 0.71 6.22 16.61
N VAL A 24 0.84 7.52 16.85
CA VAL A 24 0.84 8.11 18.21
C VAL A 24 -0.58 8.46 18.67
N PHE A 25 -1.33 9.18 17.85
CA PHE A 25 -2.62 9.78 18.19
C PHE A 25 -3.83 9.03 17.58
N GLY A 26 -3.59 8.00 16.75
CA GLY A 26 -4.66 7.27 16.07
C GLY A 26 -5.60 6.56 17.03
N THR A 27 -6.90 6.63 16.73
CA THR A 27 -7.93 5.86 17.43
C THR A 27 -7.86 4.38 17.02
N LYS A 28 -8.03 3.49 18.01
CA LYS A 28 -8.12 2.05 17.75
C LYS A 28 -9.53 1.71 17.28
N VAL A 29 -9.64 1.23 16.05
CA VAL A 29 -10.89 0.67 15.49
C VAL A 29 -10.56 -0.74 15.00
N ASN A 30 -11.30 -1.73 15.46
CA ASN A 30 -11.09 -3.16 15.15
C ASN A 30 -9.62 -3.61 15.34
N GLY A 31 -9.01 -3.21 16.46
CA GLY A 31 -7.64 -3.60 16.80
C GLY A 31 -6.51 -2.87 16.06
N ALA A 32 -6.82 -1.98 15.11
CA ALA A 32 -5.86 -1.24 14.32
C ALA A 32 -5.97 0.28 14.54
N ARG A 33 -4.81 0.97 14.62
CA ARG A 33 -4.76 2.43 14.68
C ARG A 33 -4.54 2.98 13.28
N ARG A 34 -5.63 3.38 12.60
CA ARG A 34 -5.59 3.85 11.20
C ARG A 34 -6.23 5.22 11.01
N TRP A 35 -7.02 5.67 11.97
CA TRP A 35 -7.89 6.83 11.87
C TRP A 35 -7.48 7.92 12.84
N LEU A 36 -7.48 9.17 12.38
CA LEU A 36 -7.42 10.36 13.23
C LEU A 36 -8.84 10.89 13.40
N ASN A 37 -9.28 11.04 14.65
CA ASN A 37 -10.55 11.65 14.96
C ASN A 37 -10.37 13.17 15.00
N LEU A 38 -11.00 13.88 14.05
CA LEU A 38 -10.98 15.35 13.95
C LEU A 38 -12.20 15.98 14.62
N GLY A 39 -12.97 15.21 15.42
CA GLY A 39 -14.16 15.67 16.14
C GLY A 39 -15.43 15.57 15.29
N PHE A 40 -15.45 16.09 14.09
CA PHE A 40 -16.59 16.04 13.15
C PHE A 40 -16.47 14.96 12.08
N THR A 41 -15.29 14.40 11.85
CA THR A 41 -15.05 13.30 10.89
C THR A 41 -13.85 12.47 11.31
N GLN A 42 -13.79 11.26 10.78
CA GLN A 42 -12.63 10.38 10.88
C GLN A 42 -11.80 10.52 9.60
N PHE A 43 -10.54 10.84 9.75
CA PHE A 43 -9.59 11.00 8.65
C PHE A 43 -8.57 9.88 8.67
N GLN A 44 -8.36 9.24 7.50
CA GLN A 44 -7.34 8.19 7.33
C GLN A 44 -6.15 8.76 6.53
N PRO A 45 -5.03 9.11 7.15
CA PRO A 45 -3.87 9.67 6.47
C PRO A 45 -3.28 8.79 5.39
N SER A 46 -3.36 7.47 5.51
CA SER A 46 -2.87 6.54 4.48
C SER A 46 -3.62 6.66 3.14
N ASP A 47 -4.84 7.20 3.11
CA ASP A 47 -5.55 7.48 1.85
C ASP A 47 -4.96 8.70 1.14
N LEU A 48 -4.63 9.75 1.89
CA LEU A 48 -3.94 10.91 1.35
C LEU A 48 -2.50 10.55 0.91
N THR A 49 -1.85 9.61 1.59
CA THR A 49 -0.52 9.11 1.22
C THR A 49 -0.47 8.63 -0.22
N LYS A 50 -1.51 7.98 -0.75
CA LYS A 50 -1.55 7.52 -2.14
C LYS A 50 -1.36 8.69 -3.10
N ILE A 51 -2.07 9.80 -2.87
CA ILE A 51 -2.00 11.00 -3.70
C ILE A 51 -0.63 11.68 -3.56
N LEU A 52 -0.17 11.86 -2.32
CA LEU A 52 1.11 12.52 -2.04
C LEU A 52 2.29 11.75 -2.63
N MET A 53 2.27 10.43 -2.57
CA MET A 53 3.31 9.58 -3.14
C MET A 53 3.30 9.59 -4.67
N ILE A 54 2.13 9.65 -5.30
CA ILE A 54 2.03 9.83 -6.76
C ILE A 54 2.67 11.16 -7.17
N LEU A 55 2.30 12.26 -6.52
CA LEU A 55 2.86 13.59 -6.82
C LEU A 55 4.37 13.64 -6.60
N PHE A 56 4.84 13.08 -5.47
CA PHE A 56 6.25 13.02 -5.14
C PHE A 56 7.05 12.23 -6.17
N PHE A 57 6.67 10.99 -6.45
CA PHE A 57 7.41 10.14 -7.36
C PHE A 57 7.30 10.56 -8.82
N ALA A 58 6.15 11.11 -9.24
CA ALA A 58 6.03 11.68 -10.58
C ALA A 58 7.08 12.79 -10.81
N LYS A 59 7.24 13.71 -9.85
CA LYS A 59 8.24 14.77 -9.93
C LYS A 59 9.67 14.24 -9.80
N PHE A 60 9.90 13.34 -8.84
CA PHE A 60 11.20 12.71 -8.62
C PHE A 60 11.71 11.98 -9.86
N LEU A 61 10.84 11.24 -10.55
CA LEU A 61 11.18 10.52 -11.78
C LEU A 61 11.34 11.44 -12.97
N MET A 62 10.50 12.48 -13.11
CA MET A 62 10.67 13.52 -14.13
C MET A 62 12.04 14.17 -14.07
N GLU A 63 12.53 14.52 -12.89
CA GLU A 63 13.85 15.15 -12.72
C GLU A 63 15.00 14.21 -13.05
N ARG A 64 14.75 12.90 -13.10
CA ARG A 64 15.75 11.84 -13.33
C ARG A 64 15.46 10.99 -14.56
N GLU A 65 14.66 11.49 -15.50
CA GLU A 65 14.22 10.76 -16.69
C GLU A 65 15.39 10.09 -17.42
N GLN A 66 16.50 10.82 -17.63
CA GLN A 66 17.68 10.30 -18.31
C GLN A 66 18.48 9.27 -17.48
N LYS A 67 18.30 9.26 -16.16
CA LYS A 67 19.04 8.41 -15.18
C LYS A 67 18.20 7.30 -14.58
N ILE A 68 16.98 7.12 -15.03
CA ILE A 68 16.06 6.12 -14.41
C ILE A 68 16.57 4.68 -14.57
N LYS A 69 17.38 4.42 -15.59
CA LYS A 69 17.99 3.10 -15.82
C LYS A 69 19.22 2.85 -14.95
N GLU A 70 19.73 3.87 -14.26
CA GLU A 70 20.84 3.72 -13.35
C GLU A 70 20.39 3.02 -12.06
N PRO A 71 21.10 1.98 -11.59
CA PRO A 71 20.77 1.29 -10.33
C PRO A 71 20.66 2.25 -9.14
N LYS A 72 21.50 3.29 -9.12
CA LYS A 72 21.51 4.32 -8.08
C LYS A 72 20.17 5.05 -7.96
N THR A 73 19.55 5.41 -9.08
CA THR A 73 18.25 6.11 -9.08
C THR A 73 17.13 5.18 -8.56
N ILE A 74 17.18 3.90 -8.95
CA ILE A 74 16.21 2.90 -8.49
C ILE A 74 16.35 2.67 -6.98
N ILE A 75 17.57 2.51 -6.48
CA ILE A 75 17.85 2.34 -5.05
C ILE A 75 17.38 3.57 -4.26
N GLN A 76 17.61 4.77 -4.76
CA GLN A 76 17.11 6.00 -4.13
C GLN A 76 15.58 6.03 -4.08
N ALA A 77 14.90 5.66 -5.17
CA ALA A 77 13.44 5.60 -5.21
C ALA A 77 12.89 4.58 -4.20
N ILE A 78 13.51 3.39 -4.12
CA ILE A 78 13.17 2.37 -3.13
C ILE A 78 13.40 2.88 -1.71
N ALA A 79 14.53 3.50 -1.43
CA ALA A 79 14.84 4.05 -0.11
C ALA A 79 13.85 5.14 0.32
N LEU A 80 13.28 5.89 -0.62
CA LEU A 80 12.28 6.93 -0.35
C LEU A 80 10.87 6.37 -0.12
N ILE A 81 10.49 5.25 -0.74
CA ILE A 81 9.18 4.67 -0.49
C ILE A 81 9.13 3.82 0.78
N LEU A 82 10.24 3.18 1.14
CA LEU A 82 10.30 2.25 2.28
C LEU A 82 9.79 2.83 3.61
N PRO A 83 10.11 4.08 4.02
CA PRO A 83 9.59 4.66 5.25
C PRO A 83 8.05 4.72 5.27
N SER A 84 7.43 5.15 4.17
CA SER A 84 5.97 5.20 4.06
C SER A 84 5.34 3.82 4.13
N LEU A 85 5.88 2.84 3.42
CA LEU A 85 5.40 1.45 3.46
C LEU A 85 5.55 0.84 4.86
N ALA A 86 6.69 1.05 5.52
CA ALA A 86 6.95 0.54 6.86
C ALA A 86 5.99 1.14 7.90
N LEU A 87 5.71 2.44 7.81
CA LEU A 87 4.77 3.12 8.72
C LEU A 87 3.34 2.61 8.52
N ILE A 88 2.88 2.44 7.27
CA ILE A 88 1.54 1.93 6.97
C ILE A 88 1.41 0.46 7.38
N TYR A 89 2.44 -0.34 7.16
CA TYR A 89 2.48 -1.73 7.62
C TYR A 89 2.38 -1.83 9.15
N LYS A 90 3.05 -0.94 9.90
CA LYS A 90 2.91 -0.84 11.36
C LYS A 90 1.51 -0.43 11.84
N GLN A 91 0.71 0.22 10.98
CA GLN A 91 -0.71 0.54 11.23
C GLN A 91 -1.65 -0.63 10.95
N PRO A 92 -1.19 -1.86 10.90
CA PRO A 92 -1.67 -3.09 10.27
C PRO A 92 -2.64 -2.85 9.07
N ASN A 93 -2.23 -2.03 8.12
CA ASN A 93 -3.02 -1.72 6.92
C ASN A 93 -2.39 -2.38 5.67
N LEU A 94 -2.50 -3.69 5.59
CA LEU A 94 -1.90 -4.50 4.52
C LEU A 94 -2.41 -4.10 3.14
N SER A 95 -3.72 -3.88 2.98
CA SER A 95 -4.34 -3.53 1.69
C SER A 95 -3.77 -2.23 1.13
N THR A 96 -3.64 -1.19 1.96
CA THR A 96 -3.06 0.10 1.54
C THR A 96 -1.55 -0.03 1.27
N THR A 97 -0.83 -0.85 2.04
CA THR A 97 0.59 -1.13 1.80
C THR A 97 0.80 -1.74 0.41
N ILE A 98 0.02 -2.76 0.06
CA ILE A 98 0.06 -3.41 -1.27
C ILE A 98 -0.33 -2.42 -2.37
N CYS A 99 -1.39 -1.63 -2.15
CA CYS A 99 -1.85 -0.63 -3.12
C CYS A 99 -0.75 0.40 -3.43
N ILE A 100 -0.07 0.94 -2.40
CA ILE A 100 1.01 1.92 -2.59
C ILE A 100 2.24 1.28 -3.24
N ALA A 101 2.58 0.04 -2.90
CA ALA A 101 3.66 -0.69 -3.57
C ALA A 101 3.35 -0.91 -5.05
N ALA A 102 2.11 -1.26 -5.40
CA ALA A 102 1.67 -1.41 -6.78
C ALA A 102 1.70 -0.07 -7.54
N LEU A 103 1.19 1.01 -6.93
CA LEU A 103 1.28 2.37 -7.49
C LEU A 103 2.72 2.78 -7.77
N PHE A 104 3.63 2.49 -6.85
CA PHE A 104 5.05 2.77 -7.03
C PHE A 104 5.66 1.98 -8.20
N ALA A 105 5.32 0.70 -8.33
CA ALA A 105 5.77 -0.13 -9.46
C ALA A 105 5.25 0.43 -10.81
N VAL A 106 3.99 0.86 -10.87
CA VAL A 106 3.40 1.52 -12.05
C VAL A 106 4.13 2.82 -12.37
N LEU A 107 4.42 3.66 -11.36
CA LEU A 107 5.15 4.92 -11.57
C LEU A 107 6.57 4.69 -12.08
N LEU A 108 7.29 3.69 -11.58
CA LEU A 108 8.61 3.31 -12.10
C LEU A 108 8.52 2.84 -13.55
N TYR A 109 7.49 2.07 -13.90
CA TYR A 109 7.23 1.63 -15.27
C TYR A 109 6.98 2.82 -16.19
N LEU A 110 6.07 3.74 -15.82
CA LEU A 110 5.77 4.96 -16.58
C LEU A 110 6.98 5.89 -16.70
N GLY A 111 7.86 5.90 -15.69
CA GLY A 111 9.11 6.63 -15.71
C GLY A 111 10.16 6.08 -16.67
N GLY A 112 9.91 4.93 -17.30
CA GLY A 112 10.82 4.35 -18.31
C GLY A 112 11.75 3.25 -17.78
N LEU A 113 11.39 2.61 -16.67
CA LEU A 113 12.12 1.46 -16.17
C LEU A 113 12.13 0.32 -17.20
N SER A 114 13.25 -0.39 -17.33
CA SER A 114 13.37 -1.44 -18.33
C SER A 114 12.42 -2.62 -18.07
N TYR A 115 11.80 -3.14 -19.13
CA TYR A 115 10.91 -4.33 -19.07
C TYR A 115 11.60 -5.56 -18.47
N LYS A 116 12.92 -5.69 -18.67
CA LYS A 116 13.69 -6.80 -18.08
C LYS A 116 13.66 -6.75 -16.56
N LEU A 117 13.84 -5.57 -15.97
CA LEU A 117 13.81 -5.40 -14.51
C LEU A 117 12.40 -5.64 -13.96
N ILE A 118 11.37 -5.14 -14.64
CA ILE A 118 9.98 -5.38 -14.26
C ILE A 118 9.67 -6.87 -14.32
N GLY A 119 10.05 -7.55 -15.41
CA GLY A 119 9.90 -8.99 -15.54
C GLY A 119 10.59 -9.77 -14.42
N THR A 120 11.82 -9.39 -14.06
CA THR A 120 12.56 -10.00 -12.94
C THR A 120 11.82 -9.82 -11.62
N VAL A 121 11.32 -8.60 -11.34
CA VAL A 121 10.55 -8.33 -10.12
C VAL A 121 9.28 -9.17 -10.10
N LEU A 122 8.53 -9.24 -11.20
CA LEU A 122 7.31 -10.05 -11.29
C LEU A 122 7.58 -11.54 -11.09
N VAL A 123 8.64 -12.07 -11.72
CA VAL A 123 9.05 -13.49 -11.58
C VAL A 123 9.38 -13.85 -10.12
N ILE A 124 9.89 -12.91 -9.34
CA ILE A 124 10.17 -13.14 -7.91
C ILE A 124 8.90 -12.91 -7.08
N THR A 125 8.17 -11.84 -7.35
CA THR A 125 7.04 -11.41 -6.52
C THR A 125 5.85 -12.35 -6.65
N ILE A 126 5.51 -12.83 -7.84
CA ILE A 126 4.36 -13.71 -8.06
C ILE A 126 4.49 -15.03 -7.29
N PRO A 127 5.61 -15.80 -7.40
CA PRO A 127 5.77 -17.01 -6.60
C PRO A 127 5.79 -16.72 -5.09
N THR A 128 6.40 -15.60 -4.68
CA THR A 128 6.42 -15.21 -3.26
C THR A 128 5.01 -14.97 -2.73
N ILE A 129 4.15 -14.28 -3.49
CA ILE A 129 2.74 -14.06 -3.12
C ILE A 129 2.01 -15.41 -3.04
N ILE A 130 2.20 -16.31 -4.01
CA ILE A 130 1.57 -17.64 -4.00
C ILE A 130 1.99 -18.42 -2.75
N ILE A 131 3.28 -18.44 -2.43
CA ILE A 131 3.79 -19.13 -1.24
C ILE A 131 3.17 -18.51 0.04
N LEU A 132 3.12 -17.18 0.13
CA LEU A 132 2.51 -16.48 1.26
C LEU A 132 1.02 -16.79 1.39
N LEU A 133 0.28 -16.89 0.29
CA LEU A 133 -1.13 -17.29 0.30
C LEU A 133 -1.30 -18.72 0.79
N VAL A 134 -0.47 -19.66 0.30
CA VAL A 134 -0.50 -21.05 0.76
C VAL A 134 -0.20 -21.16 2.26
N VAL A 135 0.76 -20.40 2.76
CA VAL A 135 1.07 -20.35 4.20
C VAL A 135 -0.06 -19.66 4.99
N ALA A 136 -0.71 -18.65 4.43
CA ALA A 136 -1.81 -17.92 5.08
C ALA A 136 -3.05 -18.79 5.32
N ILE A 137 -3.27 -19.82 4.50
CA ILE A 137 -4.39 -20.77 4.63
C ILE A 137 -4.16 -21.77 5.77
N GLN A 138 -2.91 -21.98 6.18
CA GLN A 138 -2.60 -22.96 7.22
C GLN A 138 -3.07 -22.52 8.61
N PRO A 139 -3.67 -23.40 9.40
CA PRO A 139 -4.01 -23.10 10.80
C PRO A 139 -2.70 -22.87 11.59
N ASN A 140 -2.73 -21.89 12.52
CA ASN A 140 -1.61 -21.51 13.41
C ASN A 140 -0.38 -20.91 12.71
N GLN A 141 -0.55 -20.21 11.60
CA GLN A 141 0.54 -19.50 10.93
C GLN A 141 1.01 -18.28 11.77
N PRO A 142 2.34 -18.04 11.90
CA PRO A 142 2.89 -16.98 12.77
C PRO A 142 2.98 -15.60 12.11
N PHE A 143 2.67 -15.47 10.80
CA PHE A 143 2.97 -14.28 10.01
C PHE A 143 1.82 -13.29 9.89
N LEU A 144 0.56 -13.76 9.94
CA LEU A 144 -0.63 -12.95 9.81
C LEU A 144 -1.40 -12.90 11.13
N LYS A 145 -2.05 -11.77 11.39
CA LYS A 145 -3.02 -11.66 12.48
C LYS A 145 -4.34 -12.33 12.08
N ASP A 146 -5.10 -12.81 13.06
CA ASP A 146 -6.35 -13.55 12.84
C ASP A 146 -7.29 -12.84 11.86
N TYR A 147 -7.53 -11.55 12.03
CA TYR A 147 -8.39 -10.76 11.13
C TYR A 147 -7.85 -10.64 9.69
N GLN A 148 -6.52 -10.78 9.47
CA GLN A 148 -5.94 -10.76 8.13
C GLN A 148 -6.10 -12.11 7.46
N GLN A 149 -5.98 -13.18 8.23
CA GLN A 149 -6.24 -14.54 7.77
C GLN A 149 -7.72 -14.71 7.40
N GLU A 150 -8.62 -14.28 8.26
CA GLU A 150 -10.08 -14.32 8.02
C GLU A 150 -10.46 -13.61 6.71
N ARG A 151 -9.87 -12.46 6.40
CA ARG A 151 -10.10 -11.77 5.12
C ARG A 151 -9.62 -12.55 3.90
N ILE A 152 -8.49 -13.24 4.01
CA ILE A 152 -7.98 -14.08 2.92
C ILE A 152 -8.88 -15.29 2.75
N LEU A 153 -9.30 -15.92 3.83
CA LEU A 153 -10.22 -17.06 3.81
C LEU A 153 -11.60 -16.66 3.30
N ALA A 154 -12.13 -15.50 3.71
CA ALA A 154 -13.38 -14.96 3.21
C ALA A 154 -13.34 -14.65 1.70
N TRP A 155 -12.17 -14.30 1.17
CA TRP A 155 -11.99 -14.12 -0.27
C TRP A 155 -11.94 -15.44 -1.04
N LEU A 156 -11.38 -16.49 -0.44
CA LEU A 156 -11.26 -17.82 -1.06
C LEU A 156 -12.54 -18.66 -0.94
N GLU A 157 -13.22 -18.57 0.20
CA GLU A 157 -14.43 -19.31 0.54
C GLU A 157 -15.57 -18.34 0.97
N PRO A 158 -16.10 -17.49 0.08
CA PRO A 158 -17.04 -16.44 0.43
C PRO A 158 -18.35 -16.98 1.05
N GLU A 159 -18.80 -18.17 0.64
CA GLU A 159 -20.03 -18.78 1.15
C GLU A 159 -19.93 -19.18 2.63
N LYS A 160 -18.73 -19.58 3.09
CA LYS A 160 -18.50 -20.02 4.47
C LYS A 160 -18.41 -18.85 5.46
N TYR A 161 -18.03 -17.68 4.98
CA TYR A 161 -17.84 -16.44 5.77
C TYR A 161 -18.86 -15.37 5.42
N ALA A 162 -20.07 -15.77 4.94
CA ALA A 162 -21.10 -14.89 4.42
C ALA A 162 -21.62 -13.86 5.43
N ASP A 163 -21.67 -14.23 6.69
CA ASP A 163 -22.31 -13.42 7.74
C ASP A 163 -21.42 -12.29 8.29
N ASP A 164 -20.08 -12.33 8.06
CA ASP A 164 -19.13 -11.35 8.62
C ASP A 164 -18.29 -10.64 7.55
N GLU A 165 -17.19 -11.24 7.13
CA GLU A 165 -16.15 -10.55 6.35
C GLU A 165 -16.43 -10.54 4.83
N SER A 166 -17.23 -11.47 4.31
CA SER A 166 -17.54 -11.58 2.87
C SER A 166 -18.88 -10.96 2.46
N TYR A 167 -19.66 -10.40 3.39
CA TYR A 167 -20.96 -9.79 3.12
C TYR A 167 -20.92 -8.75 2.00
N GLN A 168 -19.89 -7.90 1.94
CA GLN A 168 -19.72 -6.91 0.89
C GLN A 168 -19.44 -7.55 -0.48
N GLN A 169 -18.66 -8.63 -0.52
CA GLN A 169 -18.30 -9.33 -1.76
C GLN A 169 -19.51 -10.10 -2.31
N LEU A 170 -20.30 -10.74 -1.46
CA LEU A 170 -21.54 -11.43 -1.85
C LEU A 170 -22.55 -10.44 -2.40
N ASN A 171 -22.74 -9.29 -1.76
CA ASN A 171 -23.64 -8.26 -2.28
C ASN A 171 -23.18 -7.70 -3.63
N LEU A 172 -21.87 -7.51 -3.84
CA LEU A 172 -21.34 -7.09 -5.14
C LEU A 172 -21.56 -8.15 -6.22
N SER A 173 -21.46 -9.46 -5.89
CA SER A 173 -21.73 -10.54 -6.84
C SER A 173 -23.21 -10.60 -7.23
N LEU A 174 -24.12 -10.33 -6.29
CA LEU A 174 -25.55 -10.31 -6.54
C LEU A 174 -26.01 -9.13 -7.42
N ILE A 175 -25.27 -8.02 -7.45
CA ILE A 175 -25.56 -6.88 -8.33
C ILE A 175 -25.23 -7.20 -9.80
N HIS A 176 -24.36 -8.18 -10.06
CA HIS A 176 -23.98 -8.57 -11.43
C HIS A 176 -24.81 -9.71 -12.03
N ILE A 177 -25.79 -10.25 -11.30
CA ILE A 177 -26.76 -11.22 -11.77
C ILE A 177 -28.10 -10.51 -12.07
#